data_7369407984c72f63dd194cb01e33f072
#
_entry.id   7369407984c72f63dd194cb01e33f072
#
_cell.length_a   1.000
_cell.length_b   1.000
_cell.length_c   1.000
_cell.angle_alpha   90.00
_cell.angle_beta   90.00
_cell.angle_gamma   90.00
#
_symmetry.space_group_name_H-M   'P 1'
#
loop_
_entity.id
_entity.type
_entity.pdbx_description
1 polymer ?
#
loop_
_entity_poly.entity_id
_entity_poly.type
_entity_poly.pdbx_seq_one_letter_code
_entity_poly.pdbx_strand_id
1 'polypeptide(L)'
;YRSAEEYISEHKSMGKIQCLFKTPKKDFVTIKKGRVCLHPWAFISADDKLLFQESNCYNTKPEDHWVFKTLKLPQAKHLKGKALFLSFRRNYWHSLTDDSSLLNLLEATSIDLESFDHIICERPDNVASQQLQEIWNINQNKLVSLTENKHLECEELSFLAGSLSLAYTPILQTREKILSKIKNIQEKPSKRLIASREDATTRRWLNQSECVELLTGRFNFECILPSERNLFEQAEIFNQAEVVVGIHGAALSNILFMRAKTTVIELRYRGQEGNFSSASCYEELSKLVGINHITVLCNGEERPELRGRSIEDANILVDKTELLKIVESCL
;
A
#
# COMPACT_ATOMS: atom_id res chain seq x y z
N TYR A 1 5.24 -12.33 -23.37
CA TYR A 1 5.73 -11.41 -22.35
C TYR A 1 5.61 -9.98 -22.87
N ARG A 2 4.67 -9.18 -22.32
CA ARG A 2 4.65 -7.73 -22.56
C ARG A 2 5.48 -7.07 -21.48
N SER A 3 6.39 -6.19 -21.85
CA SER A 3 7.16 -5.40 -20.88
C SER A 3 6.26 -4.36 -20.23
N ALA A 4 6.62 -3.88 -19.04
CA ALA A 4 5.92 -2.76 -18.41
C ALA A 4 5.91 -1.51 -19.31
N GLU A 5 6.91 -1.34 -20.17
CA GLU A 5 6.99 -0.26 -21.17
C GLU A 5 5.94 -0.40 -22.28
N GLU A 6 5.67 -1.61 -22.75
CA GLU A 6 4.61 -1.88 -23.75
C GLU A 6 3.24 -1.62 -23.14
N TYR A 7 3.03 -2.04 -21.89
CA TYR A 7 1.78 -1.77 -21.17
C TYR A 7 1.53 -0.26 -21.01
N ILE A 8 2.55 0.51 -20.63
CA ILE A 8 2.48 1.97 -20.49
C ILE A 8 2.22 2.63 -21.85
N SER A 9 2.76 2.09 -22.96
CA SER A 9 2.57 2.65 -24.29
C SER A 9 1.14 2.49 -24.81
N GLU A 10 0.48 1.39 -24.53
CA GLU A 10 -0.91 1.12 -24.93
C GLU A 10 -1.93 2.01 -24.18
N HIS A 11 -1.61 2.40 -22.93
CA HIS A 11 -2.51 3.21 -22.10
C HIS A 11 -2.22 4.72 -22.14
N LYS A 12 -1.30 5.16 -23.00
CA LYS A 12 -0.99 6.61 -23.24
C LYS A 12 -2.15 7.45 -23.74
N SER A 13 -3.27 6.85 -24.13
CA SER A 13 -4.45 7.59 -24.59
C SER A 13 -5.26 8.27 -23.48
N MET A 14 -4.98 7.95 -22.19
CA MET A 14 -5.70 8.51 -21.03
C MET A 14 -5.03 9.76 -20.46
N GLY A 15 -4.71 10.73 -21.32
CA GLY A 15 -4.17 12.04 -20.94
C GLY A 15 -2.65 12.02 -20.71
N LYS A 16 -2.00 13.14 -20.99
CA LYS A 16 -0.56 13.36 -20.84
C LYS A 16 -0.09 13.19 -19.37
N ILE A 17 -0.02 11.96 -18.88
CA ILE A 17 0.73 11.65 -17.69
C ILE A 17 2.15 11.39 -18.18
N GLN A 18 3.04 12.37 -18.02
CA GLN A 18 4.47 12.11 -18.09
C GLN A 18 4.78 11.13 -16.95
N CYS A 19 5.07 9.87 -17.32
CA CYS A 19 5.64 8.93 -16.38
C CYS A 19 6.99 9.48 -15.92
N LEU A 20 7.03 10.15 -14.78
CA LEU A 20 8.24 10.68 -14.16
C LEU A 20 9.18 9.56 -13.67
N PHE A 21 8.70 8.31 -13.65
CA PHE A 21 9.45 7.18 -13.14
C PHE A 21 9.39 6.00 -14.11
N LYS A 22 10.54 5.51 -14.50
CA LYS A 22 10.66 4.23 -15.23
C LYS A 22 10.17 3.12 -14.30
N THR A 23 9.05 2.50 -14.65
CA THR A 23 8.63 1.27 -13.99
C THR A 23 9.75 0.24 -14.18
N PRO A 24 10.34 -0.31 -13.12
CA PRO A 24 11.35 -1.33 -13.28
C PRO A 24 10.77 -2.49 -14.07
N LYS A 25 11.55 -3.05 -15.00
CA LYS A 25 11.14 -4.22 -15.77
C LYS A 25 10.75 -5.32 -14.79
N LYS A 26 9.54 -5.85 -14.93
CA LYS A 26 9.02 -6.95 -14.11
C LYS A 26 9.06 -8.22 -14.92
N ASP A 27 9.78 -9.21 -14.43
CA ASP A 27 9.83 -10.52 -15.04
C ASP A 27 8.95 -11.50 -14.24
N PHE A 28 8.08 -12.22 -14.94
CA PHE A 28 7.36 -13.34 -14.36
C PHE A 28 8.31 -14.54 -14.32
N VAL A 29 8.63 -15.00 -13.14
CA VAL A 29 9.61 -16.06 -12.89
C VAL A 29 8.90 -17.32 -12.41
N THR A 30 9.29 -18.46 -12.95
CA THR A 30 8.88 -19.78 -12.45
C THR A 30 10.12 -20.61 -12.15
N ILE A 31 10.19 -21.12 -10.92
CA ILE A 31 11.27 -22.00 -10.47
C ILE A 31 10.72 -23.37 -10.06
N LYS A 32 11.40 -24.43 -10.51
CA LYS A 32 11.08 -25.81 -10.11
C LYS A 32 11.63 -26.10 -8.72
N LYS A 33 10.86 -26.81 -7.89
CA LYS A 33 11.18 -27.11 -6.49
C LYS A 33 11.58 -25.86 -5.71
N GLY A 34 10.91 -24.75 -6.04
CA GLY A 34 11.14 -23.45 -5.38
C GLY A 34 10.54 -23.44 -3.99
N ARG A 35 11.20 -22.71 -3.10
CA ARG A 35 10.72 -22.54 -1.72
C ARG A 35 10.49 -21.08 -1.41
N VAL A 36 9.50 -20.84 -0.55
CA VAL A 36 9.23 -19.52 0.01
C VAL A 36 9.08 -19.62 1.52
N CYS A 37 9.80 -18.74 2.24
CA CYS A 37 9.77 -18.65 3.70
C CYS A 37 9.26 -17.29 4.14
N LEU A 38 8.60 -17.24 5.30
CA LEU A 38 8.12 -15.99 5.90
C LEU A 38 9.13 -15.40 6.89
N HIS A 39 9.23 -14.10 6.87
CA HIS A 39 9.70 -13.10 7.81
C HIS A 39 11.05 -12.42 7.50
N PRO A 40 11.01 -11.38 6.72
CA PRO A 40 10.17 -11.12 5.56
C PRO A 40 10.34 -12.26 4.56
N TRP A 41 9.49 -12.39 3.56
CA TRP A 41 9.57 -13.55 2.67
C TRP A 41 10.90 -13.65 1.96
N ALA A 42 11.36 -14.89 1.79
CA ALA A 42 12.56 -15.24 1.08
C ALA A 42 12.27 -16.33 0.06
N PHE A 43 12.70 -16.15 -1.18
CA PHE A 43 12.64 -17.16 -2.22
C PHE A 43 13.95 -17.93 -2.28
N ILE A 44 13.87 -19.23 -2.29
CA ILE A 44 15.01 -20.13 -2.25
C ILE A 44 14.88 -21.13 -3.40
N SER A 45 15.93 -21.27 -4.20
CA SER A 45 15.96 -22.22 -5.32
C SER A 45 16.13 -23.67 -4.85
N ALA A 46 15.97 -24.63 -5.77
CA ALA A 46 16.13 -26.06 -5.50
C ALA A 46 17.54 -26.45 -5.02
N ASP A 47 18.54 -25.68 -5.39
CA ASP A 47 19.95 -25.86 -5.01
C ASP A 47 20.36 -25.00 -3.80
N ASP A 48 19.38 -24.65 -2.95
CA ASP A 48 19.55 -23.93 -1.69
C ASP A 48 20.12 -22.51 -1.79
N LYS A 49 19.90 -21.84 -2.92
CA LYS A 49 20.35 -20.45 -3.11
C LYS A 49 19.23 -19.46 -2.85
N LEU A 50 19.52 -18.42 -2.07
CA LEU A 50 18.62 -17.29 -1.88
C LEU A 50 18.53 -16.48 -3.17
N LEU A 51 17.30 -16.25 -3.64
CA LEU A 51 16.99 -15.30 -4.71
C LEU A 51 16.85 -13.91 -4.06
N PHE A 52 17.98 -13.25 -3.84
CA PHE A 52 18.05 -12.06 -2.99
C PHE A 52 17.24 -10.89 -3.56
N GLN A 53 17.34 -10.62 -4.86
CA GLN A 53 16.66 -9.49 -5.51
C GLN A 53 15.15 -9.64 -5.51
N GLU A 54 14.66 -10.86 -5.49
CA GLU A 54 13.25 -11.22 -5.51
C GLU A 54 12.67 -11.34 -4.10
N SER A 55 13.53 -11.53 -3.11
CA SER A 55 13.16 -11.64 -1.72
C SER A 55 12.91 -10.26 -1.10
N ASN A 56 12.10 -10.20 -0.05
CA ASN A 56 11.85 -8.93 0.65
C ASN A 56 13.07 -8.55 1.51
N CYS A 57 13.92 -7.69 0.99
CA CYS A 57 15.25 -7.38 1.56
C CYS A 57 15.52 -5.87 1.67
N TYR A 58 14.55 -5.10 2.18
CA TYR A 58 14.69 -3.64 2.34
C TYR A 58 15.99 -3.25 3.04
N ASN A 59 16.82 -2.42 2.37
CA ASN A 59 18.06 -1.85 2.89
C ASN A 59 19.04 -2.87 3.52
N THR A 60 19.00 -4.13 3.06
CA THR A 60 19.82 -5.21 3.56
C THR A 60 20.83 -5.62 2.50
N LYS A 61 22.05 -5.93 2.87
CA LYS A 61 23.02 -6.57 1.97
C LYS A 61 22.71 -8.07 1.88
N PRO A 62 23.11 -8.76 0.78
CA PRO A 62 22.88 -10.19 0.63
C PRO A 62 23.35 -11.01 1.83
N GLU A 63 24.55 -10.75 2.34
CA GLU A 63 25.15 -11.44 3.49
C GLU A 63 24.43 -11.16 4.82
N ASP A 64 23.68 -10.06 4.89
CA ASP A 64 22.92 -9.66 6.08
C ASP A 64 21.50 -10.17 6.10
N HIS A 65 21.06 -10.84 5.02
CA HIS A 65 19.71 -11.36 4.95
C HIS A 65 19.42 -12.35 6.09
N TRP A 66 18.25 -12.25 6.69
CA TRP A 66 17.86 -13.02 7.88
C TRP A 66 17.99 -14.53 7.71
N VAL A 67 17.80 -15.06 6.49
CA VAL A 67 17.97 -16.48 6.16
C VAL A 67 19.34 -16.99 6.58
N PHE A 68 20.40 -16.21 6.40
CA PHE A 68 21.76 -16.59 6.77
C PHE A 68 22.07 -16.42 8.27
N LYS A 69 21.22 -15.67 8.98
CA LYS A 69 21.31 -15.48 10.44
C LYS A 69 20.50 -16.51 11.22
N THR A 70 19.75 -17.35 10.51
CA THR A 70 18.91 -18.38 11.09
C THR A 70 19.65 -19.73 11.10
N LEU A 71 19.80 -20.34 12.28
CA LEU A 71 20.49 -21.63 12.42
C LEU A 71 19.79 -22.75 11.65
N LYS A 72 18.46 -22.74 11.59
CA LYS A 72 17.65 -23.73 10.88
C LYS A 72 16.34 -23.11 10.45
N LEU A 73 16.02 -23.24 9.16
CA LEU A 73 14.68 -22.90 8.67
C LEU A 73 13.64 -23.90 9.18
N PRO A 74 12.38 -23.47 9.38
CA PRO A 74 11.29 -24.39 9.66
C PRO A 74 11.24 -25.54 8.63
N GLN A 75 10.67 -26.67 9.01
CA GLN A 75 10.44 -27.74 8.02
C GLN A 75 9.50 -27.25 6.93
N ALA A 76 9.87 -27.46 5.68
CA ALA A 76 9.06 -27.08 4.56
C ALA A 76 7.84 -27.99 4.42
N LYS A 77 6.67 -27.40 4.20
CA LYS A 77 5.47 -28.12 3.75
C LYS A 77 5.48 -28.19 2.24
N HIS A 78 5.37 -29.40 1.72
CA HIS A 78 5.36 -29.62 0.27
C HIS A 78 3.99 -29.35 -0.33
N LEU A 79 3.95 -28.53 -1.41
CA LEU A 79 2.78 -28.29 -2.24
C LEU A 79 2.99 -28.90 -3.62
N LYS A 80 2.10 -29.81 -4.01
CA LYS A 80 2.09 -30.40 -5.36
C LYS A 80 1.52 -29.44 -6.38
N GLY A 81 2.04 -29.52 -7.60
CA GLY A 81 1.55 -28.72 -8.72
C GLY A 81 2.14 -27.31 -8.76
N LYS A 82 1.40 -26.40 -9.35
CA LYS A 82 1.81 -25.02 -9.64
C LYS A 82 1.34 -24.07 -8.56
N ALA A 83 2.24 -23.31 -8.00
CA ALA A 83 1.95 -22.28 -7.02
C ALA A 83 2.32 -20.89 -7.52
N LEU A 84 1.46 -19.90 -7.30
CA LEU A 84 1.72 -18.49 -7.54
C LEU A 84 1.87 -17.77 -6.21
N PHE A 85 2.94 -17.01 -6.02
CA PHE A 85 3.09 -16.14 -4.86
C PHE A 85 2.53 -14.76 -5.17
N LEU A 86 1.56 -14.33 -4.34
CA LEU A 86 1.01 -12.97 -4.27
C LEU A 86 1.23 -12.45 -2.85
N SER A 87 1.84 -11.29 -2.70
CA SER A 87 2.27 -10.84 -1.36
C SER A 87 1.12 -10.69 -0.37
N PHE A 88 0.01 -10.06 -0.72
CA PHE A 88 -1.13 -9.74 0.16
C PHE A 88 -0.69 -9.43 1.59
N ARG A 89 -0.08 -8.24 1.74
CA ARG A 89 0.53 -7.79 2.98
C ARG A 89 -0.52 -7.33 3.99
N ARG A 90 -0.14 -7.34 5.26
CA ARG A 90 -1.01 -6.84 6.34
C ARG A 90 -1.25 -5.33 6.27
N ASN A 91 -0.33 -4.57 5.70
CA ASN A 91 -0.40 -3.11 5.69
C ASN A 91 -1.33 -2.62 4.56
N TYR A 92 -2.34 -1.84 4.90
CA TYR A 92 -3.36 -1.32 3.97
C TYR A 92 -2.75 -0.54 2.79
N TRP A 93 -1.72 0.29 3.01
CA TRP A 93 -0.99 0.97 1.94
C TRP A 93 -0.46 -0.04 0.92
N HIS A 94 0.25 -1.05 1.39
CA HIS A 94 0.85 -2.05 0.51
C HIS A 94 -0.21 -2.91 -0.20
N SER A 95 -1.30 -3.26 0.48
CA SER A 95 -2.40 -3.99 -0.16
C SER A 95 -3.02 -3.16 -1.27
N LEU A 96 -3.28 -1.87 -1.02
CA LEU A 96 -3.93 -1.00 -1.99
C LEU A 96 -3.02 -0.58 -3.14
N THR A 97 -1.72 -0.44 -2.93
CA THR A 97 -0.78 0.03 -3.94
C THR A 97 0.00 -1.09 -4.60
N ASP A 98 0.70 -1.91 -3.81
CA ASP A 98 1.61 -2.92 -4.33
C ASP A 98 0.87 -4.18 -4.78
N ASP A 99 0.02 -4.75 -3.90
CA ASP A 99 -0.66 -6.01 -4.18
C ASP A 99 -1.68 -5.85 -5.31
N SER A 100 -2.44 -4.77 -5.32
CA SER A 100 -3.39 -4.47 -6.40
C SER A 100 -2.71 -4.18 -7.73
N SER A 101 -1.55 -3.51 -7.70
CA SER A 101 -0.74 -3.27 -8.90
C SER A 101 -0.20 -4.57 -9.48
N LEU A 102 0.19 -5.51 -8.61
CA LEU A 102 0.62 -6.84 -9.01
C LEU A 102 -0.52 -7.58 -9.74
N LEU A 103 -1.73 -7.53 -9.20
CA LEU A 103 -2.91 -8.16 -9.81
C LEU A 103 -3.24 -7.55 -11.18
N ASN A 104 -3.16 -6.22 -11.33
CA ASN A 104 -3.34 -5.56 -12.63
C ASN A 104 -2.26 -5.97 -13.64
N LEU A 105 -1.01 -6.12 -13.21
CA LEU A 105 0.08 -6.57 -14.08
C LEU A 105 -0.13 -8.02 -14.53
N LEU A 106 -0.57 -8.91 -13.66
CA LEU A 106 -0.90 -10.30 -14.00
C LEU A 106 -2.03 -10.35 -15.02
N GLU A 107 -3.10 -9.58 -14.82
CA GLU A 107 -4.21 -9.48 -15.76
C GLU A 107 -3.75 -8.98 -17.13
N ALA A 108 -2.89 -7.93 -17.16
CA ALA A 108 -2.33 -7.39 -18.41
C ALA A 108 -1.41 -8.38 -19.16
N THR A 109 -0.78 -9.30 -18.46
CA THR A 109 0.05 -10.35 -19.07
C THR A 109 -0.75 -11.57 -19.50
N SER A 110 -2.06 -11.56 -19.33
CA SER A 110 -2.96 -12.69 -19.64
C SER A 110 -2.57 -13.98 -18.91
N ILE A 111 -1.97 -13.85 -17.73
CA ILE A 111 -1.69 -14.98 -16.84
C ILE A 111 -3.01 -15.39 -16.19
N ASP A 112 -3.44 -16.61 -16.51
CA ASP A 112 -4.64 -17.19 -15.94
C ASP A 112 -4.38 -17.67 -14.51
N LEU A 113 -4.97 -16.99 -13.53
CA LEU A 113 -4.87 -17.35 -12.10
C LEU A 113 -5.48 -18.73 -11.82
N GLU A 114 -6.46 -19.17 -12.62
CA GLU A 114 -7.07 -20.49 -12.47
C GLU A 114 -6.13 -21.63 -12.91
N SER A 115 -5.08 -21.34 -13.68
CA SER A 115 -4.06 -22.30 -14.07
C SER A 115 -3.13 -22.75 -12.93
N PHE A 116 -3.18 -22.08 -11.77
CA PHE A 116 -2.42 -22.44 -10.57
C PHE A 116 -3.25 -23.30 -9.62
N ASP A 117 -2.61 -24.29 -9.01
CA ASP A 117 -3.21 -25.15 -8.00
C ASP A 117 -3.27 -24.43 -6.62
N HIS A 118 -2.28 -23.57 -6.38
CA HIS A 118 -2.16 -22.82 -5.11
C HIS A 118 -1.81 -21.35 -5.36
N ILE A 119 -2.40 -20.48 -4.55
CA ILE A 119 -2.05 -19.05 -4.48
C ILE A 119 -1.51 -18.78 -3.08
N ILE A 120 -0.21 -18.58 -2.99
CA ILE A 120 0.48 -18.34 -1.71
C ILE A 120 0.46 -16.86 -1.41
N CYS A 121 0.04 -16.49 -0.20
CA CYS A 121 0.00 -15.10 0.27
C CYS A 121 0.44 -15.02 1.73
N GLU A 122 0.91 -13.83 2.14
CA GLU A 122 1.34 -13.62 3.52
C GLU A 122 0.15 -13.78 4.48
N ARG A 123 -0.91 -12.99 4.27
CA ARG A 123 -2.12 -12.99 5.10
C ARG A 123 -3.38 -12.81 4.25
N PRO A 124 -4.03 -13.90 3.88
CA PRO A 124 -5.26 -13.83 3.09
C PRO A 124 -6.48 -13.29 3.87
N ASP A 125 -6.39 -13.29 5.20
CA ASP A 125 -7.45 -12.92 6.15
C ASP A 125 -7.56 -11.41 6.43
N ASN A 126 -6.71 -10.58 5.85
CA ASN A 126 -6.83 -9.13 5.97
C ASN A 126 -8.04 -8.62 5.16
N VAL A 127 -8.91 -7.81 5.78
CA VAL A 127 -10.16 -7.32 5.17
C VAL A 127 -9.92 -6.63 3.83
N ALA A 128 -8.92 -5.75 3.72
CA ALA A 128 -8.59 -5.09 2.46
C ALA A 128 -8.10 -6.08 1.41
N SER A 129 -7.27 -7.06 1.81
CA SER A 129 -6.80 -8.13 0.91
C SER A 129 -7.96 -9.00 0.43
N GLN A 130 -8.91 -9.35 1.30
CA GLN A 130 -10.10 -10.12 0.93
C GLN A 130 -10.94 -9.38 -0.12
N GLN A 131 -11.17 -8.08 0.06
CA GLN A 131 -11.92 -7.29 -0.91
C GLN A 131 -11.19 -7.12 -2.25
N LEU A 132 -9.85 -7.00 -2.24
CA LEU A 132 -9.06 -7.06 -3.47
C LEU A 132 -9.17 -8.43 -4.14
N GLN A 133 -9.11 -9.51 -3.37
CA GLN A 133 -9.30 -10.87 -3.89
C GLN A 133 -10.67 -11.04 -4.57
N GLU A 134 -11.72 -10.47 -4.00
CA GLU A 134 -13.07 -10.45 -4.59
C GLU A 134 -13.12 -9.66 -5.91
N ILE A 135 -12.46 -8.48 -5.96
CA ILE A 135 -12.41 -7.64 -7.17
C ILE A 135 -11.75 -8.36 -8.34
N TRP A 136 -10.70 -9.15 -8.07
CA TRP A 136 -9.97 -9.94 -9.09
C TRP A 136 -10.44 -11.39 -9.18
N ASN A 137 -11.56 -11.76 -8.54
CA ASN A 137 -12.15 -13.09 -8.56
C ASN A 137 -11.16 -14.21 -8.18
N ILE A 138 -10.33 -13.96 -7.18
CA ILE A 138 -9.35 -14.96 -6.72
C ILE A 138 -10.08 -16.09 -6.00
N ASN A 139 -9.83 -17.32 -6.45
CA ASN A 139 -10.43 -18.51 -5.88
C ASN A 139 -9.92 -18.79 -4.47
N GLN A 140 -10.78 -18.57 -3.47
CA GLN A 140 -10.44 -18.69 -2.04
C GLN A 140 -9.97 -20.10 -1.66
N ASN A 141 -10.43 -21.14 -2.38
CA ASN A 141 -10.03 -22.53 -2.11
C ASN A 141 -8.58 -22.81 -2.49
N LYS A 142 -7.95 -21.97 -3.30
CA LYS A 142 -6.54 -22.09 -3.70
C LYS A 142 -5.58 -21.32 -2.79
N LEU A 143 -6.11 -20.52 -1.85
CA LEU A 143 -5.28 -19.68 -0.98
C LEU A 143 -4.50 -20.51 0.03
N VAL A 144 -3.21 -20.22 0.15
CA VAL A 144 -2.31 -20.84 1.12
C VAL A 144 -1.61 -19.73 1.92
N SER A 145 -1.91 -19.67 3.22
CA SER A 145 -1.30 -18.68 4.12
C SER A 145 0.16 -19.02 4.42
N LEU A 146 1.06 -18.14 4.07
CA LEU A 146 2.47 -18.27 4.42
C LEU A 146 2.71 -17.98 5.92
N THR A 147 1.90 -17.14 6.53
CA THR A 147 1.96 -16.90 7.99
C THR A 147 1.71 -18.16 8.79
N GLU A 148 0.76 -18.99 8.36
CA GLU A 148 0.43 -20.26 9.03
C GLU A 148 1.48 -21.33 8.75
N ASN A 149 1.93 -21.45 7.50
CA ASN A 149 2.81 -22.52 7.06
C ASN A 149 4.31 -22.19 7.22
N LYS A 150 4.69 -20.91 7.30
CA LYS A 150 6.05 -20.35 7.49
C LYS A 150 7.10 -20.75 6.46
N HIS A 151 7.07 -21.94 5.88
CA HIS A 151 8.00 -22.44 4.86
C HIS A 151 7.26 -23.42 3.94
N LEU A 152 7.22 -23.10 2.67
CA LEU A 152 6.58 -23.90 1.63
C LEU A 152 7.60 -24.28 0.56
N GLU A 153 7.55 -25.53 0.11
CA GLU A 153 8.26 -26.04 -1.07
C GLU A 153 7.22 -26.41 -2.13
N CYS A 154 7.36 -25.86 -3.33
CA CYS A 154 6.42 -26.05 -4.42
C CYS A 154 7.08 -26.82 -5.58
N GLU A 155 6.35 -27.69 -6.25
CA GLU A 155 6.88 -28.34 -7.48
C GLU A 155 7.22 -27.30 -8.54
N GLU A 156 6.33 -26.31 -8.74
CA GLU A 156 6.58 -25.12 -9.54
C GLU A 156 6.14 -23.88 -8.74
N LEU A 157 7.05 -22.96 -8.44
CA LEU A 157 6.77 -21.70 -7.76
C LEU A 157 6.94 -20.55 -8.74
N SER A 158 5.86 -19.81 -8.94
CA SER A 158 5.83 -18.62 -9.80
C SER A 158 5.65 -17.35 -8.98
N PHE A 159 6.28 -16.27 -9.39
CA PHE A 159 6.14 -14.94 -8.78
C PHE A 159 6.59 -13.84 -9.75
N LEU A 160 6.18 -12.61 -9.49
CA LEU A 160 6.71 -11.44 -10.17
C LEU A 160 8.00 -10.98 -9.47
N ALA A 161 9.10 -11.00 -10.21
CA ALA A 161 10.41 -10.57 -9.73
C ALA A 161 10.51 -9.05 -9.67
N GLY A 162 11.32 -8.56 -8.71
CA GLY A 162 11.66 -7.15 -8.55
C GLY A 162 10.73 -6.37 -7.60
N SER A 163 11.28 -5.29 -7.02
CA SER A 163 10.55 -4.42 -6.08
C SER A 163 9.32 -3.78 -6.74
N LEU A 164 8.16 -3.85 -6.10
CA LEU A 164 6.99 -3.06 -6.42
C LEU A 164 7.14 -1.68 -5.76
N SER A 165 8.08 -0.86 -6.25
CA SER A 165 7.97 0.57 -5.99
C SER A 165 6.80 1.09 -6.81
N LEU A 166 6.00 2.00 -6.21
CA LEU A 166 4.82 2.65 -6.79
C LEU A 166 4.71 2.54 -8.32
N ALA A 167 3.96 1.55 -8.79
CA ALA A 167 3.70 1.36 -10.22
C ALA A 167 2.45 2.19 -10.57
N TYR A 168 2.65 3.41 -11.03
CA TYR A 168 1.62 4.43 -11.15
C TYR A 168 0.43 4.03 -12.03
N THR A 169 0.67 3.44 -13.20
CA THR A 169 -0.42 3.06 -14.10
C THR A 169 -1.30 1.94 -13.53
N PRO A 170 -0.74 0.84 -12.97
CA PRO A 170 -1.54 -0.17 -12.32
C PRO A 170 -2.34 0.34 -11.11
N ILE A 171 -1.82 1.31 -10.36
CA ILE A 171 -2.57 1.93 -9.25
C ILE A 171 -3.80 2.68 -9.76
N LEU A 172 -3.70 3.42 -10.85
CA LEU A 172 -4.87 4.09 -11.45
C LEU A 172 -5.92 3.09 -11.92
N GLN A 173 -5.53 1.94 -12.47
CA GLN A 173 -6.48 0.88 -12.81
C GLN A 173 -7.17 0.31 -11.57
N THR A 174 -6.43 0.13 -10.47
CA THR A 174 -7.01 -0.24 -9.17
C THR A 174 -8.06 0.78 -8.75
N ARG A 175 -7.73 2.06 -8.82
CA ARG A 175 -8.66 3.16 -8.55
C ARG A 175 -9.94 3.03 -9.39
N GLU A 176 -9.82 2.88 -10.70
CA GLU A 176 -10.95 2.76 -11.62
C GLU A 176 -11.83 1.53 -11.30
N LYS A 177 -11.21 0.37 -11.07
CA LYS A 177 -11.94 -0.86 -10.69
C LYS A 177 -12.72 -0.68 -9.40
N ILE A 178 -12.15 -0.06 -8.38
CA ILE A 178 -12.81 0.15 -7.10
C ILE A 178 -13.94 1.19 -7.25
N LEU A 179 -13.65 2.34 -7.89
CA LEU A 179 -14.65 3.39 -8.10
C LEU A 179 -15.83 2.94 -8.96
N SER A 180 -15.63 2.02 -9.90
CA SER A 180 -16.73 1.46 -10.70
C SER A 180 -17.73 0.64 -9.87
N LYS A 181 -17.38 0.22 -8.67
CA LYS A 181 -18.21 -0.58 -7.78
C LYS A 181 -18.94 0.25 -6.70
N ILE A 182 -18.57 1.51 -6.51
CA ILE A 182 -19.29 2.39 -5.58
C ILE A 182 -20.56 2.94 -6.20
N LYS A 183 -21.61 3.10 -5.37
CA LYS A 183 -22.97 3.41 -5.85
C LYS A 183 -23.32 4.89 -5.77
N ASN A 184 -22.81 5.60 -4.76
CA ASN A 184 -23.23 6.96 -4.43
C ASN A 184 -22.15 7.97 -4.85
N ILE A 185 -21.97 8.16 -6.14
CA ILE A 185 -21.05 9.17 -6.65
C ILE A 185 -21.79 10.50 -6.77
N GLN A 186 -21.48 11.46 -5.90
CA GLN A 186 -22.01 12.82 -5.97
C GLN A 186 -21.43 13.57 -7.18
N GLU A 187 -22.15 14.56 -7.69
CA GLU A 187 -21.70 15.37 -8.82
C GLU A 187 -20.41 16.14 -8.50
N LYS A 188 -20.32 16.70 -7.29
CA LYS A 188 -19.14 17.47 -6.82
C LYS A 188 -18.70 16.99 -5.44
N PRO A 189 -17.39 16.95 -5.16
CA PRO A 189 -16.90 16.73 -3.80
C PRO A 189 -17.34 17.91 -2.91
N SER A 190 -17.79 17.60 -1.72
CA SER A 190 -18.28 18.60 -0.75
C SER A 190 -17.98 18.23 0.71
N LYS A 191 -17.43 17.03 0.93
CA LYS A 191 -17.08 16.59 2.30
C LYS A 191 -15.70 17.11 2.69
N ARG A 192 -15.54 17.43 3.96
CA ARG A 192 -14.28 17.78 4.59
C ARG A 192 -14.01 16.76 5.66
N LEU A 193 -12.91 16.01 5.51
CA LEU A 193 -12.66 14.84 6.33
C LEU A 193 -11.41 15.00 7.18
N ILE A 194 -11.49 14.53 8.43
CA ILE A 194 -10.33 14.23 9.25
C ILE A 194 -10.17 12.70 9.27
N ALA A 195 -9.09 12.21 8.65
CA ALA A 195 -8.75 10.79 8.68
C ALA A 195 -8.06 10.47 10.01
N SER A 196 -8.83 10.02 10.99
CA SER A 196 -8.34 9.64 12.31
C SER A 196 -7.50 8.37 12.28
N ARG A 197 -6.62 8.25 13.26
CA ARG A 197 -5.79 7.08 13.55
C ARG A 197 -5.81 6.73 15.04
N GLU A 198 -6.89 6.92 15.72
CA GLU A 198 -7.02 6.63 17.17
C GLU A 198 -6.79 5.14 17.50
N ASP A 199 -7.05 4.27 16.54
CA ASP A 199 -6.75 2.83 16.60
C ASP A 199 -5.26 2.47 16.47
N ALA A 200 -4.41 3.44 16.08
CA ALA A 200 -2.99 3.19 15.88
C ALA A 200 -2.18 3.28 17.18
N THR A 201 -1.20 2.40 17.32
CA THR A 201 -0.28 2.37 18.47
C THR A 201 0.91 3.32 18.31
N THR A 202 1.20 3.76 17.08
CA THR A 202 2.31 4.64 16.72
C THR A 202 1.83 5.81 15.86
N ARG A 203 2.60 6.89 15.81
CA ARG A 203 2.25 8.11 15.06
C ARG A 203 0.88 8.65 15.50
N ARG A 204 0.70 8.83 16.80
CA ARG A 204 -0.54 9.36 17.35
C ARG A 204 -0.56 10.87 17.21
N TRP A 205 -1.75 11.41 16.98
CA TRP A 205 -2.02 12.85 17.03
C TRP A 205 -2.41 13.23 18.46
N LEU A 206 -1.45 13.79 19.24
CA LEU A 206 -1.60 13.95 20.68
C LEU A 206 -2.74 14.90 21.07
N ASN A 207 -2.97 15.98 20.31
CA ASN A 207 -4.06 16.93 20.51
C ASN A 207 -5.16 16.78 19.44
N GLN A 208 -5.42 15.57 18.97
CA GLN A 208 -6.42 15.31 17.92
C GLN A 208 -7.81 15.84 18.33
N SER A 209 -8.27 15.55 19.53
CA SER A 209 -9.62 15.94 20.00
C SER A 209 -9.86 17.44 19.89
N GLU A 210 -8.87 18.26 20.30
CA GLU A 210 -8.94 19.71 20.20
C GLU A 210 -8.98 20.20 18.75
N CYS A 211 -8.19 19.58 17.88
CA CYS A 211 -8.18 19.93 16.46
C CYS A 211 -9.47 19.49 15.76
N VAL A 212 -10.01 18.32 16.10
CA VAL A 212 -11.30 17.84 15.61
C VAL A 212 -12.42 18.80 15.99
N GLU A 213 -12.50 19.20 17.27
CA GLU A 213 -13.51 20.16 17.74
C GLU A 213 -13.46 21.48 16.96
N LEU A 214 -12.25 22.03 16.78
CA LEU A 214 -12.06 23.28 16.03
C LEU A 214 -12.44 23.15 14.55
N LEU A 215 -12.00 22.09 13.88
CA LEU A 215 -12.27 21.90 12.46
C LEU A 215 -13.74 21.56 12.20
N THR A 216 -14.35 20.76 13.05
CA THR A 216 -15.79 20.44 12.96
C THR A 216 -16.64 21.68 13.21
N GLY A 217 -16.36 22.41 14.29
CA GLY A 217 -17.17 23.60 14.68
C GLY A 217 -17.01 24.76 13.71
N ARG A 218 -15.84 24.98 13.12
CA ARG A 218 -15.56 26.16 12.28
C ARG A 218 -15.72 25.89 10.80
N PHE A 219 -15.40 24.68 10.33
CA PHE A 219 -15.32 24.36 8.90
C PHE A 219 -16.14 23.14 8.51
N ASN A 220 -16.97 22.61 9.41
CA ASN A 220 -17.85 21.47 9.15
C ASN A 220 -17.10 20.20 8.67
N PHE A 221 -15.93 19.90 9.28
CA PHE A 221 -15.24 18.65 9.05
C PHE A 221 -15.95 17.48 9.73
N GLU A 222 -15.92 16.32 9.09
CA GLU A 222 -16.33 15.03 9.64
C GLU A 222 -15.07 14.24 10.03
N CYS A 223 -14.96 13.84 11.30
CA CYS A 223 -13.90 12.95 11.74
C CYS A 223 -14.31 11.51 11.49
N ILE A 224 -13.51 10.77 10.75
CA ILE A 224 -13.76 9.37 10.40
C ILE A 224 -12.58 8.49 10.82
N LEU A 225 -12.88 7.26 11.21
CA LEU A 225 -11.88 6.19 11.41
C LEU A 225 -11.95 5.24 10.22
N PRO A 226 -11.02 5.33 9.24
CA PRO A 226 -11.11 4.53 8.02
C PRO A 226 -11.06 3.02 8.25
N SER A 227 -10.38 2.55 9.31
CA SER A 227 -10.29 1.13 9.65
C SER A 227 -11.62 0.47 10.05
N GLU A 228 -12.62 1.25 10.44
CA GLU A 228 -13.98 0.76 10.72
C GLU A 228 -14.85 0.58 9.46
N ARG A 229 -14.31 0.93 8.31
CA ARG A 229 -15.02 0.90 7.02
C ARG A 229 -14.38 -0.12 6.07
N ASN A 230 -15.18 -0.76 5.28
CA ASN A 230 -14.69 -1.60 4.20
C ASN A 230 -14.08 -0.75 3.06
N LEU A 231 -13.36 -1.38 2.13
CA LEU A 231 -12.65 -0.70 1.05
C LEU A 231 -13.57 0.18 0.18
N PHE A 232 -14.78 -0.29 -0.13
CA PHE A 232 -15.72 0.46 -0.97
C PHE A 232 -16.31 1.66 -0.23
N GLU A 233 -16.61 1.53 1.05
CA GLU A 233 -17.06 2.63 1.90
C GLU A 233 -15.96 3.69 2.07
N GLN A 234 -14.70 3.26 2.24
CA GLN A 234 -13.57 4.18 2.25
C GLN A 234 -13.44 4.91 0.90
N ALA A 235 -13.50 4.18 -0.21
CA ALA A 235 -13.42 4.76 -1.55
C ALA A 235 -14.55 5.76 -1.80
N GLU A 236 -15.77 5.45 -1.38
CA GLU A 236 -16.93 6.32 -1.54
C GLU A 236 -16.78 7.63 -0.77
N ILE A 237 -16.44 7.56 0.52
CA ILE A 237 -16.34 8.76 1.35
C ILE A 237 -15.18 9.66 0.92
N PHE A 238 -14.01 9.08 0.56
CA PHE A 238 -12.88 9.86 0.06
C PHE A 238 -13.13 10.43 -1.34
N ASN A 239 -13.92 9.75 -2.19
CA ASN A 239 -14.30 10.31 -3.50
C ASN A 239 -15.19 11.55 -3.38
N GLN A 240 -15.93 11.67 -2.30
CA GLN A 240 -16.78 12.83 -1.99
C GLN A 240 -16.01 13.95 -1.26
N ALA A 241 -14.76 13.74 -0.89
CA ALA A 241 -13.99 14.70 -0.11
C ALA A 241 -13.42 15.82 -0.99
N GLU A 242 -13.63 17.09 -0.60
CA GLU A 242 -12.96 18.26 -1.17
C GLU A 242 -11.65 18.57 -0.42
N VAL A 243 -11.63 18.34 0.90
CA VAL A 243 -10.44 18.50 1.74
C VAL A 243 -10.32 17.31 2.69
N VAL A 244 -9.12 16.73 2.77
CA VAL A 244 -8.79 15.69 3.75
C VAL A 244 -7.62 16.16 4.61
N VAL A 245 -7.74 16.05 5.92
CA VAL A 245 -6.66 16.26 6.90
C VAL A 245 -6.33 14.92 7.54
N GLY A 246 -5.07 14.55 7.61
CA GLY A 246 -4.67 13.30 8.29
C GLY A 246 -3.18 13.20 8.55
N ILE A 247 -2.81 12.37 9.53
CA ILE A 247 -1.40 12.07 9.82
C ILE A 247 -0.84 11.14 8.75
N HIS A 248 0.45 11.32 8.44
CA HIS A 248 1.21 10.37 7.61
C HIS A 248 0.99 8.93 8.05
N GLY A 249 0.41 8.11 7.19
CA GLY A 249 0.13 6.71 7.48
C GLY A 249 -0.93 6.09 6.58
N ALA A 250 -1.13 4.77 6.72
CA ALA A 250 -1.93 3.96 5.81
C ALA A 250 -3.36 4.48 5.55
N ALA A 251 -3.97 5.21 6.48
CA ALA A 251 -5.27 5.85 6.27
C ALA A 251 -5.27 6.84 5.09
N LEU A 252 -4.15 7.55 4.87
CA LEU A 252 -4.00 8.47 3.74
C LEU A 252 -3.87 7.77 2.38
N SER A 253 -3.72 6.44 2.32
CA SER A 253 -3.78 5.71 1.04
C SER A 253 -5.08 5.95 0.29
N ASN A 254 -6.13 6.27 1.02
CA ASN A 254 -7.46 6.56 0.46
C ASN A 254 -7.54 7.85 -0.38
N ILE A 255 -6.50 8.71 -0.33
CA ILE A 255 -6.41 9.85 -1.26
C ILE A 255 -6.37 9.38 -2.72
N LEU A 256 -6.03 8.11 -2.97
CA LEU A 256 -6.17 7.46 -4.27
C LEU A 256 -7.58 7.65 -4.86
N PHE A 257 -8.61 7.68 -4.03
CA PHE A 257 -10.01 7.78 -4.45
C PHE A 257 -10.53 9.21 -4.57
N MET A 258 -9.78 10.21 -4.11
CA MET A 258 -10.15 11.61 -4.22
C MET A 258 -10.21 12.06 -5.68
N ARG A 259 -10.94 13.14 -5.94
CA ARG A 259 -11.05 13.71 -7.28
C ARG A 259 -9.97 14.77 -7.53
N ALA A 260 -9.61 14.92 -8.79
CA ALA A 260 -8.66 15.97 -9.17
C ALA A 260 -9.11 17.36 -8.68
N LYS A 261 -8.13 18.21 -8.34
CA LYS A 261 -8.29 19.57 -7.81
C LYS A 261 -8.85 19.66 -6.38
N THR A 262 -9.02 18.55 -5.67
CA THR A 262 -9.28 18.52 -4.22
C THR A 262 -7.97 18.63 -3.45
N THR A 263 -8.02 18.73 -2.12
CA THR A 263 -6.82 19.00 -1.32
C THR A 263 -6.63 17.94 -0.21
N VAL A 264 -5.41 17.45 -0.05
CA VAL A 264 -4.98 16.70 1.13
C VAL A 264 -3.99 17.51 1.95
N ILE A 265 -4.20 17.59 3.25
CA ILE A 265 -3.30 18.18 4.24
C ILE A 265 -2.70 17.04 5.06
N GLU A 266 -1.45 16.72 4.78
CA GLU A 266 -0.70 15.67 5.45
C GLU A 266 0.05 16.23 6.65
N LEU A 267 -0.24 15.73 7.85
CA LEU A 267 0.44 16.08 9.09
C LEU A 267 1.62 15.15 9.30
N ARG A 268 2.82 15.70 9.42
CA ARG A 268 4.07 14.92 9.57
C ARG A 268 4.92 15.42 10.72
N TYR A 269 5.65 14.51 11.35
CA TYR A 269 6.65 14.91 12.33
C TYR A 269 7.81 15.66 11.65
N ARG A 270 8.20 16.81 12.20
CA ARG A 270 9.25 17.68 11.66
C ARG A 270 10.62 16.99 11.54
N GLY A 271 10.93 16.04 12.42
CA GLY A 271 12.17 15.25 12.35
C GLY A 271 12.25 14.26 11.18
N GLN A 272 11.19 14.11 10.40
CA GLN A 272 11.16 13.25 9.19
C GLN A 272 11.70 13.96 7.94
N GLU A 273 12.14 15.20 8.02
CA GLU A 273 12.73 15.91 6.88
C GLU A 273 14.03 15.22 6.42
N GLY A 274 14.07 14.84 5.15
CA GLY A 274 15.30 14.45 4.44
C GLY A 274 15.75 12.99 4.58
N ASN A 275 15.12 12.15 5.39
CA ASN A 275 15.65 10.81 5.70
C ASN A 275 14.86 9.61 5.19
N PHE A 276 13.76 9.79 4.43
CA PHE A 276 12.89 8.66 4.07
C PHE A 276 12.46 8.61 2.60
N SER A 277 12.66 7.46 1.98
CA SER A 277 12.07 7.10 0.69
C SER A 277 10.52 7.01 0.75
N SER A 278 9.94 6.78 1.94
CA SER A 278 8.50 6.76 2.15
C SER A 278 7.89 8.15 2.40
N ALA A 279 8.72 9.16 2.67
CA ALA A 279 8.26 10.50 3.02
C ALA A 279 7.48 11.18 1.89
N SER A 280 7.79 10.89 0.63
CA SER A 280 7.14 11.48 -0.55
C SER A 280 5.98 10.66 -1.11
N CYS A 281 5.67 9.49 -0.55
CA CYS A 281 4.73 8.56 -1.18
C CYS A 281 3.32 9.14 -1.38
N TYR A 282 2.81 9.94 -0.44
CA TYR A 282 1.50 10.59 -0.58
C TYR A 282 1.57 11.83 -1.48
N GLU A 283 2.70 12.55 -1.50
CA GLU A 283 2.91 13.62 -2.47
C GLU A 283 2.92 13.07 -3.90
N GLU A 284 3.61 11.96 -4.14
CA GLU A 284 3.64 11.27 -5.43
C GLU A 284 2.26 10.75 -5.82
N LEU A 285 1.54 10.12 -4.89
CA LEU A 285 0.18 9.65 -5.11
C LEU A 285 -0.76 10.82 -5.42
N SER A 286 -0.61 11.95 -4.74
CA SER A 286 -1.39 13.17 -4.98
C SER A 286 -1.15 13.73 -6.39
N LYS A 287 0.10 13.77 -6.83
CA LYS A 287 0.46 14.18 -8.21
C LYS A 287 -0.18 13.23 -9.24
N LEU A 288 -0.19 11.93 -8.96
CA LEU A 288 -0.77 10.92 -9.83
C LEU A 288 -2.28 11.11 -10.01
N VAL A 289 -2.99 11.39 -8.90
CA VAL A 289 -4.46 11.59 -8.88
C VAL A 289 -4.86 13.01 -9.32
N GLY A 290 -3.92 13.96 -9.29
CA GLY A 290 -4.15 15.36 -9.65
C GLY A 290 -4.80 16.17 -8.53
N ILE A 291 -4.50 15.83 -7.27
CA ILE A 291 -4.96 16.56 -6.08
C ILE A 291 -3.85 17.47 -5.53
N ASN A 292 -4.22 18.53 -4.84
CA ASN A 292 -3.28 19.41 -4.17
C ASN A 292 -2.77 18.72 -2.89
N HIS A 293 -1.46 18.74 -2.67
CA HIS A 293 -0.84 18.16 -1.48
C HIS A 293 -0.15 19.24 -0.65
N ILE A 294 -0.51 19.33 0.61
CA ILE A 294 0.08 20.26 1.58
C ILE A 294 0.65 19.45 2.73
N THR A 295 1.94 19.56 2.99
CA THR A 295 2.59 18.96 4.15
C THR A 295 2.69 19.98 5.27
N VAL A 296 2.17 19.63 6.46
CA VAL A 296 2.31 20.41 7.69
C VAL A 296 3.29 19.70 8.61
N LEU A 297 4.39 20.39 8.91
CA LEU A 297 5.44 19.85 9.78
C LEU A 297 5.12 20.15 11.25
N CYS A 298 4.80 19.10 11.99
CA CYS A 298 4.38 19.17 13.38
C CYS A 298 5.52 18.89 14.35
N ASN A 299 5.53 19.51 15.51
CA ASN A 299 6.34 19.08 16.62
C ASN A 299 5.84 17.73 17.14
N GLY A 300 6.60 17.06 18.00
CA GLY A 300 6.15 15.78 18.54
C GLY A 300 7.14 15.17 19.51
N GLU A 301 6.82 13.96 19.92
CA GLU A 301 7.63 13.17 20.83
C GLU A 301 8.18 11.94 20.09
N GLU A 302 9.48 11.81 20.07
CA GLU A 302 10.12 10.57 19.64
C GLU A 302 9.79 9.44 20.63
N ARG A 303 9.75 8.22 20.11
CA ARG A 303 9.51 7.02 20.90
C ARG A 303 10.76 6.14 20.88
N PRO A 304 11.76 6.44 21.74
CA PRO A 304 13.05 5.75 21.71
C PRO A 304 12.98 4.25 22.01
N GLU A 305 11.88 3.78 22.61
CA GLU A 305 11.60 2.37 22.84
C GLU A 305 11.33 1.58 21.54
N LEU A 306 10.97 2.27 20.45
CA LEU A 306 10.75 1.67 19.14
C LEU A 306 12.05 1.60 18.35
N ARG A 307 12.93 0.67 18.71
CA ARG A 307 14.27 0.51 18.13
C ARG A 307 14.25 0.46 16.60
N GLY A 308 14.99 1.37 15.95
CA GLY A 308 15.28 1.38 14.52
C GLY A 308 14.24 2.12 13.65
N ARG A 309 13.09 2.55 14.20
CA ARG A 309 12.06 3.34 13.52
C ARG A 309 11.57 4.54 14.32
N SER A 310 12.33 5.00 15.29
CA SER A 310 11.91 6.03 16.25
C SER A 310 11.40 7.32 15.60
N ILE A 311 12.03 7.75 14.52
CA ILE A 311 11.67 8.99 13.82
C ILE A 311 10.36 8.81 13.02
N GLU A 312 10.18 7.65 12.35
CA GLU A 312 8.95 7.37 11.58
C GLU A 312 7.73 7.20 12.48
N ASP A 313 7.93 6.71 13.69
CA ASP A 313 6.86 6.35 14.61
C ASP A 313 6.58 7.42 15.67
N ALA A 314 7.19 8.61 15.54
CA ALA A 314 6.98 9.73 16.45
C ALA A 314 5.51 10.16 16.52
N ASN A 315 5.04 10.43 17.74
CA ASN A 315 3.75 11.07 17.93
C ASN A 315 3.86 12.55 17.55
N ILE A 316 2.77 13.16 17.11
CA ILE A 316 2.77 14.57 16.71
C ILE A 316 1.88 15.43 17.60
N LEU A 317 2.30 16.68 17.77
CA LEU A 317 1.53 17.76 18.36
C LEU A 317 1.35 18.85 17.31
N VAL A 318 0.11 19.08 16.90
CA VAL A 318 -0.24 20.01 15.83
C VAL A 318 -0.42 21.42 16.38
N ASP A 319 0.20 22.41 15.73
CA ASP A 319 -0.12 23.81 15.98
C ASP A 319 -1.50 24.13 15.39
N LYS A 320 -2.46 24.36 16.29
CA LYS A 320 -3.87 24.62 15.93
C LYS A 320 -4.01 25.90 15.09
N THR A 321 -3.23 26.93 15.38
CA THR A 321 -3.29 28.20 14.68
C THR A 321 -2.77 28.08 13.25
N GLU A 322 -1.68 27.36 13.07
CA GLU A 322 -1.13 27.07 11.74
C GLU A 322 -2.09 26.20 10.94
N LEU A 323 -2.63 25.12 11.53
CA LEU A 323 -3.60 24.25 10.88
C LEU A 323 -4.85 25.01 10.41
N LEU A 324 -5.41 25.88 11.25
CA LEU A 324 -6.59 26.67 10.89
C LEU A 324 -6.30 27.59 9.70
N LYS A 325 -5.16 28.30 9.67
CA LYS A 325 -4.76 29.18 8.56
C LYS A 325 -4.63 28.41 7.25
N ILE A 326 -4.02 27.21 7.31
CA ILE A 326 -3.85 26.35 6.12
C ILE A 326 -5.21 25.88 5.62
N VAL A 327 -6.09 25.40 6.51
CA VAL A 327 -7.44 24.97 6.13
C VAL A 327 -8.23 26.11 5.52
N GLU A 328 -8.20 27.32 6.12
CA GLU A 328 -8.86 28.52 5.56
C GLU A 328 -8.38 28.84 4.13
N SER A 329 -7.11 28.64 3.85
CA SER A 329 -6.56 28.91 2.52
C SER A 329 -6.96 27.87 1.46
N CYS A 330 -7.50 26.73 1.87
CA CYS A 330 -7.95 25.64 0.99
C CYS A 330 -9.44 25.68 0.67
N LEU A 331 -10.22 26.50 1.39
CA LEU A 331 -11.68 26.62 1.28
C LEU A 331 -12.10 27.86 0.54
#